data_bb25b76823607ac2b5686d289a8d632a
#
_entry.id   bb25b76823607ac2b5686d289a8d632a
#
_cell.length_a   1.000
_cell.length_b   1.000
_cell.length_c   1.000
_cell.angle_alpha   90.00
_cell.angle_beta   90.00
_cell.angle_gamma   90.00
#
_symmetry.space_group_name_H-M   'P 1'
#
loop_
_entity.id
_entity.type
_entity.pdbx_description
1 polymer ?
#
loop_
_entity_poly.entity_id
_entity_poly.type
_entity_poly.pdbx_seq_one_letter_code
_entity_poly.pdbx_strand_id
1 'polypeptide(L)'
;MRYIFSWDPRKAKDNFHNHRISFEHAATIFRDPQALSIFDVAHSDEEDRWITIGFDQSGRLLVVIHTFHQIDTASCRIRLISARRATANETRQYQER
;
A
#
# COMPACT_ATOMS: atom_id res chain seq x y z
N MET A 1 -10.24 9.99 -9.82
CA MET A 1 -9.09 9.13 -10.15
C MET A 1 -9.48 7.66 -9.98
N ARG A 2 -9.28 6.88 -11.01
CA ARG A 2 -9.57 5.45 -10.97
C ARG A 2 -8.28 4.68 -10.70
N TYR A 3 -8.28 3.83 -9.67
CA TYR A 3 -7.13 2.98 -9.34
C TYR A 3 -7.34 1.59 -9.90
N ILE A 4 -6.33 1.08 -10.61
CA ILE A 4 -6.32 -0.28 -11.16
C ILE A 4 -5.25 -1.05 -10.39
N PHE A 5 -5.69 -1.99 -9.56
CA PHE A 5 -4.78 -2.75 -8.71
C PHE A 5 -4.32 -4.04 -9.40
N SER A 6 -3.07 -4.38 -9.17
CA SER A 6 -2.50 -5.65 -9.62
C SER A 6 -1.47 -6.15 -8.62
N TRP A 7 -1.13 -7.40 -8.72
CA TRP A 7 -0.08 -8.01 -7.89
C TRP A 7 0.32 -9.36 -8.45
N ASP A 8 1.47 -9.84 -8.02
CA ASP A 8 1.95 -11.19 -8.30
C ASP A 8 1.22 -12.15 -7.34
N PRO A 9 0.52 -13.19 -7.85
CA PRO A 9 -0.20 -14.13 -6.98
C PRO A 9 0.68 -14.84 -5.95
N ARG A 10 1.94 -15.12 -6.29
CA ARG A 10 2.88 -15.74 -5.36
C ARG A 10 3.20 -14.81 -4.20
N LYS A 11 3.45 -13.54 -4.50
CA LYS A 11 3.70 -12.53 -3.46
C LYS A 11 2.48 -12.33 -2.57
N ALA A 12 1.29 -12.37 -3.15
CA ALA A 12 0.04 -12.26 -2.38
C ALA A 12 -0.10 -13.43 -1.39
N LYS A 13 0.22 -14.64 -1.84
CA LYS A 13 0.16 -15.84 -1.00
C LYS A 13 1.18 -15.77 0.14
N ASP A 14 2.43 -15.41 -0.18
CA ASP A 14 3.49 -15.30 0.81
C ASP A 14 3.17 -14.21 1.82
N ASN A 15 2.63 -13.09 1.35
CA ASN A 15 2.24 -11.99 2.23
C ASN A 15 1.15 -12.41 3.22
N PHE A 16 0.14 -13.13 2.73
CA PHE A 16 -0.92 -13.63 3.62
C PHE A 16 -0.37 -14.61 4.64
N HIS A 17 0.54 -15.50 4.22
CA HIS A 17 1.17 -16.45 5.14
C HIS A 17 1.96 -15.71 6.24
N ASN A 18 2.73 -14.69 5.88
CA ASN A 18 3.62 -14.01 6.79
C ASN A 18 2.92 -12.97 7.67
N HIS A 19 1.90 -12.28 7.15
CA HIS A 19 1.30 -11.13 7.82
C HIS A 19 -0.21 -11.24 8.02
N ARG A 20 -0.85 -12.26 7.46
CA ARG A 20 -2.31 -12.47 7.52
C ARG A 20 -3.10 -11.31 6.94
N ILE A 21 -2.55 -10.65 5.94
CA ILE A 21 -3.19 -9.55 5.23
C ILE A 21 -3.24 -9.91 3.75
N SER A 22 -4.47 -9.96 3.21
CA SER A 22 -4.65 -10.16 1.77
C SER A 22 -4.39 -8.87 1.02
N PHE A 23 -3.96 -8.98 -0.22
CA PHE A 23 -3.78 -7.80 -1.06
C PHE A 23 -5.12 -7.16 -1.42
N GLU A 24 -6.20 -7.92 -1.46
CA GLU A 24 -7.55 -7.37 -1.63
C GLU A 24 -7.89 -6.38 -0.51
N HIS A 25 -7.62 -6.74 0.75
CA HIS A 25 -7.81 -5.84 1.88
C HIS A 25 -6.81 -4.68 1.87
N ALA A 26 -5.56 -4.97 1.54
CA ALA A 26 -4.52 -3.94 1.48
C ALA A 26 -4.86 -2.85 0.46
N ALA A 27 -5.46 -3.22 -0.67
CA ALA A 27 -5.85 -2.27 -1.70
C ALA A 27 -6.89 -1.25 -1.18
N THR A 28 -7.66 -1.61 -0.17
CA THR A 28 -8.71 -0.71 0.35
C THR A 28 -8.16 0.48 1.12
N ILE A 29 -6.89 0.47 1.52
CA ILE A 29 -6.29 1.64 2.18
C ILE A 29 -6.29 2.87 1.28
N PHE A 30 -6.31 2.68 -0.04
CA PHE A 30 -6.33 3.81 -0.98
C PHE A 30 -7.67 4.54 -1.01
N ARG A 31 -8.67 4.05 -0.28
CA ARG A 31 -9.93 4.75 -0.03
C ARG A 31 -9.89 5.61 1.23
N ASP A 32 -8.87 5.45 2.07
CA ASP A 32 -8.71 6.25 3.27
C ASP A 32 -8.28 7.67 2.86
N PRO A 33 -9.11 8.69 3.09
CA PRO A 33 -8.77 10.05 2.69
C PRO A 33 -7.59 10.63 3.48
N GLN A 34 -7.22 10.00 4.59
CA GLN A 34 -6.09 10.40 5.41
C GLN A 34 -4.83 9.57 5.14
N ALA A 35 -4.86 8.68 4.14
CA ALA A 35 -3.70 7.86 3.81
C ALA A 35 -2.49 8.74 3.50
N LEU A 36 -1.33 8.33 4.02
CA LEU A 36 -0.07 9.04 3.86
C LEU A 36 0.85 8.22 2.96
N SER A 37 1.29 8.81 1.86
CA SER A 37 2.20 8.15 0.92
C SER A 37 3.54 8.86 0.88
N ILE A 38 4.62 8.08 0.98
CA ILE A 38 5.99 8.59 0.86
C ILE A 38 6.76 7.75 -0.16
N PHE A 39 7.68 8.42 -0.85
CA PHE A 39 8.54 7.77 -1.84
C PHE A 39 9.62 6.96 -1.13
N ASP A 40 9.81 5.71 -1.55
CA ASP A 40 10.81 4.82 -0.95
C ASP A 40 12.13 4.95 -1.72
N VAL A 41 12.93 5.93 -1.35
CA VAL A 41 14.21 6.22 -2.02
C VAL A 41 15.15 5.02 -1.95
N ALA A 42 15.17 4.31 -0.83
CA ALA A 42 16.12 3.22 -0.59
C ALA A 42 15.89 2.00 -1.49
N HIS A 43 14.67 1.82 -2.00
CA HIS A 43 14.30 0.62 -2.76
C HIS A 43 13.76 0.95 -4.16
N SER A 44 14.14 2.11 -4.72
CA SER A 44 13.64 2.56 -6.03
C SER A 44 14.69 2.50 -7.13
N ASP A 45 15.65 1.59 -7.06
CA ASP A 45 16.74 1.49 -8.03
C ASP A 45 16.27 1.09 -9.43
N GLU A 46 15.38 0.12 -9.52
CA GLU A 46 14.88 -0.40 -10.79
C GLU A 46 13.51 0.15 -11.16
N GLU A 47 12.68 0.44 -10.15
CA GLU A 47 11.35 1.00 -10.34
C GLU A 47 10.98 1.83 -9.12
N ASP A 48 10.19 2.86 -9.34
CA ASP A 48 9.75 3.72 -8.25
C ASP A 48 8.81 2.97 -7.31
N ARG A 49 9.19 2.90 -6.04
CA ARG A 49 8.39 2.30 -4.98
C ARG A 49 7.91 3.37 -4.02
N TRP A 50 6.70 3.16 -3.54
CA TRP A 50 6.03 4.03 -2.59
C TRP A 50 5.61 3.24 -1.38
N ILE A 51 5.51 3.93 -0.26
CA ILE A 51 5.00 3.37 1.00
C ILE A 51 3.77 4.17 1.36
N THR A 52 2.63 3.50 1.51
CA THR A 52 1.39 4.15 1.90
C THR A 52 0.89 3.56 3.21
N ILE A 53 0.55 4.43 4.16
CA ILE A 53 -0.03 4.06 5.45
C ILE A 53 -1.47 4.53 5.44
N GLY A 54 -2.40 3.61 5.70
CA GLY A 54 -3.82 3.93 5.73
C GLY A 54 -4.63 2.83 6.39
N PHE A 55 -5.87 3.17 6.74
CA PHE A 55 -6.82 2.19 7.26
C PHE A 55 -7.44 1.37 6.14
N ASP A 56 -7.47 0.05 6.32
CA ASP A 56 -8.20 -0.82 5.41
C ASP A 56 -9.70 -0.80 5.77
N GLN A 57 -10.51 -1.50 4.97
CA GLN A 57 -11.95 -1.51 5.16
C GLN A 57 -12.38 -2.19 6.48
N SER A 58 -11.51 -2.96 7.11
CA SER A 58 -11.81 -3.60 8.40
C SER A 58 -11.32 -2.78 9.60
N GLY A 59 -10.74 -1.61 9.37
CA GLY A 59 -10.27 -0.72 10.42
C GLY A 59 -8.87 -1.01 10.92
N ARG A 60 -8.09 -1.80 10.18
CA ARG A 60 -6.68 -2.04 10.52
C ARG A 60 -5.80 -0.99 9.84
N LEU A 61 -4.84 -0.45 10.57
CA LEU A 61 -3.87 0.47 9.98
C LEU A 61 -2.74 -0.35 9.35
N LEU A 62 -2.60 -0.23 8.04
CA LEU A 62 -1.66 -1.03 7.25
C LEU A 62 -0.58 -0.16 6.62
N VAL A 63 0.59 -0.77 6.41
CA VAL A 63 1.68 -0.19 5.63
C VAL A 63 1.82 -1.04 4.37
N VAL A 64 1.65 -0.42 3.22
CA VAL A 64 1.66 -1.09 1.93
C VAL A 64 2.81 -0.56 1.08
N ILE A 65 3.65 -1.46 0.59
CA ILE A 65 4.69 -1.16 -0.38
C ILE A 65 4.09 -1.42 -1.76
N HIS A 66 4.22 -0.46 -2.67
CA HIS A 66 3.59 -0.56 -3.97
C HIS A 66 4.30 0.29 -5.01
N THR A 67 3.99 0.05 -6.28
CA THR A 67 4.34 0.97 -7.35
C THR A 67 3.18 1.92 -7.60
N PHE A 68 3.43 2.98 -8.35
CA PHE A 68 2.39 3.92 -8.74
C PHE A 68 2.72 4.40 -10.14
N HIS A 69 1.83 4.12 -11.09
CA HIS A 69 2.02 4.49 -12.47
C HIS A 69 0.76 5.13 -13.04
N GLN A 70 0.85 6.41 -13.40
CA GLN A 70 -0.27 7.10 -14.02
C GLN A 70 -0.40 6.64 -15.48
N ILE A 71 -1.57 6.11 -15.83
CA ILE A 71 -1.86 5.61 -17.18
C ILE A 71 -2.35 6.74 -18.05
N ASP A 72 -3.27 7.55 -17.55
CA ASP A 72 -3.84 8.71 -18.21
C ASP A 72 -4.31 9.73 -17.17
N THR A 73 -5.02 10.76 -17.57
CA THR A 73 -5.45 11.82 -16.66
C THR A 73 -6.47 11.35 -15.61
N ALA A 74 -7.10 10.21 -15.82
CA ALA A 74 -8.18 9.71 -14.96
C ALA A 74 -7.84 8.42 -14.21
N SER A 75 -6.74 7.74 -14.56
CA SER A 75 -6.46 6.42 -14.00
C SER A 75 -4.99 6.18 -13.67
N CYS A 76 -4.78 5.39 -12.62
CA CYS A 76 -3.45 4.97 -12.16
C CYS A 76 -3.43 3.47 -11.94
N ARG A 77 -2.30 2.86 -12.27
CA ARG A 77 -2.03 1.46 -11.92
C ARG A 77 -1.20 1.42 -10.65
N ILE A 78 -1.67 0.62 -9.70
CA ILE A 78 -0.96 0.38 -8.44
C ILE A 78 -0.69 -1.11 -8.34
N ARG A 79 0.59 -1.49 -8.33
CA ARG A 79 0.97 -2.88 -8.12
C ARG A 79 1.39 -3.05 -6.68
N LEU A 80 0.68 -3.90 -5.93
CA LEU A 80 0.98 -4.17 -4.53
C LEU A 80 2.16 -5.14 -4.44
N ILE A 81 3.10 -4.86 -3.55
CA ILE A 81 4.32 -5.65 -3.36
C ILE A 81 4.30 -6.33 -2.01
N SER A 82 3.93 -5.60 -0.95
CA SER A 82 3.80 -6.18 0.39
C SER A 82 2.83 -5.34 1.21
N ALA A 83 2.25 -5.96 2.24
CA ALA A 83 1.34 -5.29 3.16
C ALA A 83 1.49 -5.90 4.54
N ARG A 84 1.59 -5.05 5.57
CA ARG A 84 1.71 -5.46 6.96
C ARG A 84 1.00 -4.48 7.86
N ARG A 85 0.79 -4.84 9.10
CA ARG A 85 0.25 -3.90 10.08
C ARG A 85 1.28 -2.85 10.44
N ALA A 86 0.79 -1.65 10.72
CA ALA A 86 1.63 -0.54 11.16
C ALA A 86 2.20 -0.84 12.54
N THR A 87 3.45 -0.41 12.77
CA THR A 87 4.06 -0.43 14.10
C THR A 87 3.50 0.72 14.94
N ALA A 88 3.85 0.74 16.23
CA ALA A 88 3.43 1.84 17.12
C ALA A 88 3.95 3.18 16.63
N ASN A 89 5.21 3.24 16.17
CA ASN A 89 5.79 4.47 15.63
C ASN A 89 5.07 4.93 14.36
N GLU A 90 4.78 4.00 13.47
CA GLU A 90 4.07 4.30 12.23
C GLU A 90 2.64 4.77 12.50
N THR A 91 1.97 4.15 13.46
CA THR A 91 0.63 4.57 13.90
C THR A 91 0.68 6.02 14.40
N ARG A 92 1.70 6.35 15.19
CA ARG A 92 1.88 7.70 15.70
C ARG A 92 2.11 8.70 14.58
N GLN A 93 2.95 8.35 13.60
CA GLN A 93 3.19 9.21 12.43
C GLN A 93 1.90 9.49 11.66
N TYR A 94 1.06 8.48 11.48
CA TYR A 94 -0.22 8.64 10.81
C TYR A 94 -1.15 9.58 11.59
N GLN A 95 -1.17 9.47 12.92
CA GLN A 95 -2.08 10.23 13.78
C GLN A 95 -1.64 11.67 14.00
N GLU A 96 -0.34 11.95 13.97
CA GLU A 96 0.23 13.26 14.36
C GLU A 96 0.52 14.20 13.20
N ARG A 97 -0.01 13.94 12.03
CA ARG A 97 0.22 14.80 10.86
C ARG A 97 -0.47 16.13 10.98
#